data_6cae187c89eb8f53be9bd5c22ef4f704
#
_entry.id   6cae187c89eb8f53be9bd5c22ef4f704
#
_cell.length_a   1.000
_cell.length_b   1.000
_cell.length_c   1.000
_cell.angle_alpha   90.00
_cell.angle_beta   90.00
_cell.angle_gamma   90.00
#
_symmetry.space_group_name_H-M   'P 1'
#
loop_
_entity.id
_entity.type
_entity.pdbx_description
1 polymer ?
#
loop_
_entity_poly.entity_id
_entity_poly.type
_entity_poly.pdbx_seq_one_letter_code
_entity_poly.pdbx_strand_id
1 'polypeptide(L)' 'MLTIYSKNNCPFCDRAKALLESKGVPYTEVNIENDAESRQMLLDKGLRSVPQIFHGYELIPGGFSGLNSKPAEFFQLLKG' A
#
# COMPACT_ATOMS: atom_id res chain seq x y z
N MET A 1 8.44 -2.17 7.51
CA MET A 1 8.38 -2.40 6.05
C MET A 1 6.96 -2.16 5.55
N LEU A 2 6.83 -1.41 4.50
CA LEU A 2 5.52 -1.18 3.91
C LEU A 2 5.21 -2.24 2.87
N THR A 3 3.95 -2.65 2.84
CA THR A 3 3.44 -3.57 1.83
C THR A 3 2.26 -2.90 1.13
N ILE A 4 2.28 -2.90 -0.19
CA ILE A 4 1.17 -2.40 -1.01
C ILE A 4 0.49 -3.60 -1.66
N TYR A 5 -0.80 -3.75 -1.39
CA TYR A 5 -1.63 -4.72 -2.10
C TYR A 5 -2.29 -4.01 -3.27
N SER A 6 -2.04 -4.52 -4.47
CA SER A 6 -2.43 -3.88 -5.72
C SER A 6 -3.13 -4.86 -6.66
N LYS A 7 -3.57 -4.36 -7.81
CA LYS A 7 -4.07 -5.19 -8.90
C LYS A 7 -3.64 -4.58 -10.22
N ASN A 8 -3.85 -5.33 -11.31
CA ASN A 8 -3.56 -4.81 -12.65
C ASN A 8 -4.51 -3.65 -12.98
N ASN A 9 -4.02 -2.72 -13.78
CA ASN A 9 -4.83 -1.58 -14.26
C ASN A 9 -5.46 -0.77 -13.11
N CYS A 10 -4.63 -0.43 -12.13
CA CYS A 10 -5.07 0.33 -10.96
C CYS A 10 -4.27 1.64 -10.88
N PRO A 11 -4.84 2.76 -11.37
CA PRO A 11 -4.11 4.05 -11.35
C PRO A 11 -3.73 4.51 -9.96
N PHE A 12 -4.59 4.31 -8.96
CA PHE A 12 -4.26 4.71 -7.60
C PHE A 12 -3.19 3.84 -6.97
N CYS A 13 -3.11 2.56 -7.38
CA CYS A 13 -2.00 1.69 -6.97
C CYS A 13 -0.69 2.24 -7.53
N ASP A 14 -0.70 2.65 -8.79
CA ASP A 14 0.47 3.23 -9.44
C ASP A 14 0.90 4.52 -8.76
N ARG A 15 -0.07 5.35 -8.37
CA ARG A 15 0.20 6.60 -7.66
C ARG A 15 0.82 6.34 -6.29
N ALA A 16 0.32 5.34 -5.58
CA ALA A 16 0.86 4.98 -4.26
C ALA A 16 2.32 4.51 -4.38
N LYS A 17 2.60 3.68 -5.38
CA LYS A 17 3.98 3.22 -5.62
C LYS A 17 4.88 4.38 -5.99
N ALA A 18 4.43 5.25 -6.89
CA ALA A 18 5.21 6.41 -7.32
C ALA A 18 5.50 7.34 -6.15
N LEU A 19 4.53 7.54 -5.27
CA LEU A 19 4.71 8.36 -4.08
C LEU A 19 5.83 7.82 -3.20
N LEU A 20 5.80 6.53 -2.90
CA LEU A 20 6.83 5.91 -2.07
C LEU A 20 8.19 5.97 -2.73
N GLU A 21 8.25 5.73 -4.03
CA GLU A 21 9.50 5.81 -4.79
C GLU A 21 10.07 7.23 -4.74
N SER A 22 9.22 8.24 -4.89
CA SER A 22 9.65 9.63 -4.84
C SER A 22 10.18 10.04 -3.46
N LYS A 23 9.72 9.36 -2.41
CA LYS A 23 10.16 9.63 -1.04
C LYS A 23 11.34 8.75 -0.62
N GLY A 24 11.78 7.85 -1.48
CA GLY A 24 12.88 6.94 -1.16
C GLY A 24 12.50 5.88 -0.13
N VAL A 25 11.23 5.53 -0.04
CA VAL A 25 10.74 4.56 0.95
C VAL A 25 10.62 3.18 0.28
N PRO A 26 11.34 2.18 0.79
CA PRO A 26 11.20 0.82 0.24
C PRO A 26 9.85 0.22 0.60
N TYR A 27 9.34 -0.62 -0.29
CA TYR A 27 8.08 -1.31 -0.07
C TYR A 27 8.07 -2.64 -0.81
N THR A 28 7.18 -3.52 -0.38
CA THR A 28 6.89 -4.77 -1.09
C THR A 28 5.53 -4.61 -1.77
N GLU A 29 5.45 -5.01 -3.02
CA GLU A 29 4.17 -5.00 -3.73
C GLU A 29 3.64 -6.43 -3.85
N VAL A 30 2.37 -6.61 -3.53
CA VAL A 30 1.68 -7.89 -3.72
C VAL A 30 0.49 -7.64 -4.63
N ASN A 31 0.52 -8.25 -5.82
CA ASN A 31 -0.60 -8.17 -6.76
C ASN A 31 -1.62 -9.24 -6.39
N ILE A 32 -2.80 -8.80 -5.93
CA ILE A 32 -3.81 -9.72 -5.42
C ILE A 32 -4.49 -10.56 -6.52
N GLU A 33 -4.29 -10.19 -7.78
CA GLU A 33 -4.79 -11.03 -8.88
C GLU A 33 -3.94 -12.29 -9.04
N ASN A 34 -2.70 -12.23 -8.57
CA ASN A 34 -1.75 -13.35 -8.64
C ASN A 34 -1.56 -14.05 -7.29
N ASP A 35 -2.24 -13.60 -6.25
CA ASP A 35 -2.08 -14.14 -4.91
C ASP A 35 -3.44 -14.25 -4.22
N ALA A 36 -4.05 -15.42 -4.34
CA ALA A 36 -5.39 -15.65 -3.81
C ALA A 36 -5.44 -15.54 -2.29
N GLU A 37 -4.36 -15.90 -1.58
CA GLU A 37 -4.32 -15.81 -0.13
C GLU A 37 -4.38 -14.36 0.33
N SER A 38 -3.61 -13.47 -0.34
CA SER A 38 -3.64 -12.05 0.00
C SER A 38 -4.99 -11.43 -0.30
N ARG A 39 -5.59 -11.79 -1.42
CA ARG A 39 -6.93 -11.30 -1.76
C ARG A 39 -7.94 -11.72 -0.69
N GLN A 40 -7.89 -12.97 -0.26
CA GLN A 40 -8.79 -13.47 0.78
C GLN A 40 -8.54 -12.75 2.11
N MET A 41 -7.29 -12.52 2.45
CA MET A 41 -6.95 -11.79 3.68
C MET A 41 -7.57 -10.40 3.69
N LEU A 42 -7.51 -9.68 2.57
CA LEU A 42 -8.12 -8.35 2.47
C LEU A 42 -9.63 -8.43 2.63
N LEU A 43 -10.27 -9.40 1.97
CA LEU A 43 -11.72 -9.59 2.08
C LEU A 43 -12.13 -9.92 3.52
N ASP A 44 -11.35 -10.76 4.20
CA ASP A 44 -11.62 -11.12 5.60
C ASP A 44 -11.54 -9.91 6.52
N LYS A 45 -10.76 -8.91 6.15
CA LYS A 45 -10.65 -7.65 6.90
C LYS A 45 -11.69 -6.62 6.46
N GLY A 46 -12.56 -6.97 5.53
CA GLY A 46 -13.56 -6.05 5.01
C GLY A 46 -13.01 -5.04 4.01
N LEU A 47 -11.82 -5.28 3.47
CA LEU A 47 -11.17 -4.36 2.54
C LEU A 47 -11.43 -4.83 1.12
N ARG A 48 -12.24 -4.09 0.38
CA ARG A 48 -12.69 -4.49 -0.95
C ARG A 48 -12.05 -3.71 -2.09
N SER A 49 -11.24 -2.73 -1.78
CA SER A 49 -10.59 -1.90 -2.79
C SER A 49 -9.09 -2.00 -2.68
N VAL A 50 -8.40 -1.57 -3.73
CA VAL A 50 -6.96 -1.42 -3.76
C VAL A 50 -6.64 0.01 -4.24
N PRO A 51 -5.49 0.58 -3.88
CA PRO A 51 -4.43 -0.04 -3.07
C PRO A 51 -4.80 -0.15 -1.59
N GLN A 52 -4.27 -1.18 -0.93
CA GLN A 52 -4.29 -1.26 0.53
C GLN A 52 -2.83 -1.28 0.99
N ILE A 53 -2.52 -0.45 1.96
CA ILE A 53 -1.14 -0.24 2.38
C ILE A 53 -1.03 -0.60 3.86
N PHE A 54 -0.04 -1.43 4.18
CA PHE A 54 0.21 -1.87 5.55
C PHE A 54 1.63 -1.50 5.94
N HIS A 55 1.80 -1.11 7.19
CA HIS A 55 3.12 -0.97 7.82
C HIS A 55 3.23 -2.13 8.81
N GLY A 56 3.95 -3.17 8.41
CA GLY A 56 3.93 -4.42 9.14
C GLY A 56 2.53 -5.02 9.11
N TYR A 57 1.94 -5.21 10.27
CA TYR A 57 0.56 -5.72 10.37
C TYR A 57 -0.48 -4.62 10.48
N GLU A 58 -0.05 -3.37 10.52
CA GLU A 58 -0.93 -2.24 10.77
C GLU A 58 -1.39 -1.61 9.47
N LEU A 59 -2.70 -1.53 9.29
CA LEU A 59 -3.27 -0.89 8.11
C LEU A 59 -3.10 0.62 8.18
N ILE A 60 -2.63 1.21 7.08
CA ILE A 60 -2.71 2.65 6.88
C ILE A 60 -4.03 2.90 6.18
N PRO A 61 -5.03 3.45 6.89
CA PRO A 61 -6.37 3.56 6.31
C PRO A 61 -6.42 4.59 5.20
N GLY A 62 -7.37 4.43 4.29
CA GLY A 62 -7.63 5.40 3.24
C GLY A 62 -6.90 5.18 1.92
N GLY A 63 -6.23 4.04 1.76
CA GLY A 63 -5.56 3.72 0.49
C GLY A 63 -4.53 4.78 0.10
N PHE A 64 -4.53 5.19 -1.16
CA PHE A 64 -3.60 6.20 -1.64
C PHE A 64 -3.81 7.55 -0.90
N SER A 65 -5.05 7.97 -0.72
CA SER A 65 -5.33 9.25 -0.06
C SER A 65 -4.81 9.27 1.36
N GLY A 66 -4.97 8.15 2.09
CA GLY A 66 -4.45 8.04 3.45
C GLY A 66 -2.94 8.11 3.49
N LEU A 67 -2.28 7.41 2.58
CA LEU A 67 -0.83 7.46 2.47
C LEU A 67 -0.35 8.86 2.10
N ASN A 68 -1.01 9.48 1.13
CA ASN A 68 -0.63 10.81 0.64
C ASN A 68 -0.81 11.90 1.71
N SER A 69 -1.65 11.64 2.71
CA SER A 69 -1.90 12.59 3.81
C SER A 69 -0.88 12.51 4.92
N LYS A 70 0.02 11.53 4.89
CA LYS A 70 1.01 11.38 5.94
C LYS A 70 2.03 12.51 5.89
N PRO A 71 2.51 12.98 7.06
CA PRO A 71 3.51 14.05 7.10
C PRO A 71 4.86 13.56 6.58
N ALA A 72 5.72 14.51 6.23
CA ALA A 72 7.06 14.19 5.73
C ALA A 72 7.84 13.30 6.69
N GLU A 73 7.67 13.49 7.99
CA GLU A 73 8.35 12.69 9.01
C GLU A 73 8.04 11.20 8.90
N PHE A 74 6.80 10.86 8.53
CA PHE A 74 6.41 9.47 8.34
C PHE A 74 7.30 8.80 7.29
N PHE A 75 7.47 9.48 6.16
CA PHE A 75 8.29 8.93 5.07
C PHE A 75 9.76 8.90 5.43
N GLN A 76 10.23 9.91 6.16
CA GLN A 76 11.64 9.97 6.55
C GLN A 76 12.02 8.81 7.48
N LEU A 77 11.13 8.44 8.39
CA LEU A 77 11.38 7.33 9.31
C LEU A 77 11.42 5.99 8.59
N LEU A 78 10.82 5.90 7.41
CA LEU A 78 10.73 4.66 6.65
C LEU A 78 11.72 4.60 5.47
N LYS A 79 12.49 5.63 5.27
CA LYS A 79 13.48 5.66 4.19
C LYS A 79 14.47 4.52 4.30
N GLY A 80 14.74 3.91 3.16
CA GLY A 80 15.73 2.86 3.06
C GLY A 80 17.16 3.37 3.02
#